data_594b675e083eddaa16c79d9966cd69a4
#
_entry.id   594b675e083eddaa16c79d9966cd69a4
#
_cell.length_a   1.000
_cell.length_b   1.000
_cell.length_c   1.000
_cell.angle_alpha   90.00
_cell.angle_beta   90.00
_cell.angle_gamma   90.00
#
_symmetry.space_group_name_H-M   'P 1'
#
loop_
_entity.id
_entity.type
_entity.pdbx_description
1 polymer ?
#
loop_
_entity_poly.entity_id
_entity_poly.type
_entity_poly.pdbx_seq_one_letter_code
_entity_poly.pdbx_strand_id
1 'polypeptide(L)'
;MAQLPQKDPVTGKYPEPAEGEPIIHANAGAPKAEGAVRIASVNVNGIRASHRKGMIGWFAGRGVDIMTLQEVRAPQEITAALVPEIVDGAWDEVHLVDVEAAAKGRAGVAIASRFPIEDVRRGLRDEDGHVNDRGRWIEADVRLPDGSLLTVVSAYVHTGGVGTPKQEDKYRFLDEMVHRLPELAATGNEVLITGDLNVGHTERDIKNWKGNLKKAGFLPEERAYFDRFFGELGYVDVARTLAGDVAGPYTWWSMRGKAFDNDAGWRIDYHMATPSLADRATAAVVDRAPSWGTRFSDHAPLVADYQY
;
A
#
# COMPACT_ATOMS: atom_id res chain seq x y z
N MET A 1 12.16 -13.69 -16.83
CA MET A 1 11.29 -12.50 -16.83
C MET A 1 10.20 -12.72 -17.86
N ALA A 2 8.94 -12.80 -17.45
CA ALA A 2 7.84 -12.80 -18.41
C ALA A 2 7.83 -11.42 -19.10
N GLN A 3 7.89 -11.40 -20.44
CA GLN A 3 7.75 -10.15 -21.19
C GLN A 3 6.34 -9.61 -20.93
N LEU A 4 6.25 -8.35 -20.52
CA LEU A 4 4.97 -7.64 -20.49
C LEU A 4 4.33 -7.74 -21.88
N PRO A 5 3.01 -8.01 -21.98
CA PRO A 5 2.34 -8.05 -23.26
C PRO A 5 2.54 -6.73 -24.00
N GLN A 6 2.96 -6.82 -25.25
CA GLN A 6 3.14 -5.64 -26.09
C GLN A 6 1.77 -5.13 -26.56
N LYS A 7 1.64 -3.81 -26.72
CA LYS A 7 0.45 -3.22 -27.32
C LYS A 7 0.25 -3.76 -28.75
N ASP A 8 -0.98 -4.10 -29.08
CA ASP A 8 -1.36 -4.35 -30.47
C ASP A 8 -1.02 -3.12 -31.32
N PRO A 9 -0.20 -3.28 -32.38
CA PRO A 9 0.28 -2.14 -33.17
C PRO A 9 -0.82 -1.45 -33.97
N VAL A 10 -1.96 -2.10 -34.19
CA VAL A 10 -3.09 -1.57 -34.96
C VAL A 10 -4.08 -0.85 -34.05
N THR A 11 -4.42 -1.44 -32.90
CA THR A 11 -5.44 -0.87 -32.00
C THR A 11 -4.83 -0.01 -30.90
N GLY A 12 -3.52 -0.11 -30.66
CA GLY A 12 -2.81 0.55 -29.56
C GLY A 12 -3.25 0.07 -28.16
N LYS A 13 -4.02 -1.01 -28.10
CA LYS A 13 -4.50 -1.61 -26.84
C LYS A 13 -3.62 -2.78 -26.44
N TYR A 14 -3.51 -3.02 -25.15
CA TYR A 14 -2.98 -4.30 -24.68
C TYR A 14 -4.03 -5.39 -24.93
N PRO A 15 -3.60 -6.63 -25.27
CA PRO A 15 -4.52 -7.75 -25.38
C PRO A 15 -5.22 -7.96 -24.03
N GLU A 16 -6.54 -8.08 -24.06
CA GLU A 16 -7.28 -8.54 -22.87
C GLU A 16 -7.09 -10.05 -22.77
N PRO A 17 -6.88 -10.59 -21.55
CA PRO A 17 -6.83 -12.04 -21.35
C PRO A 17 -8.14 -12.65 -21.84
N ALA A 18 -8.07 -13.82 -22.44
CA ALA A 18 -9.28 -14.56 -22.80
C ALA A 18 -10.09 -14.88 -21.54
N GLU A 19 -11.41 -15.00 -21.71
CA GLU A 19 -12.30 -15.34 -20.60
C GLU A 19 -11.86 -16.67 -19.95
N GLY A 20 -11.51 -16.62 -18.65
CA GLY A 20 -10.99 -17.77 -17.90
C GLY A 20 -9.46 -17.93 -17.91
N GLU A 21 -8.70 -17.10 -18.64
CA GLU A 21 -7.25 -17.08 -18.50
C GLU A 21 -6.85 -16.39 -17.20
N PRO A 22 -5.88 -16.94 -16.45
CA PRO A 22 -5.39 -16.30 -15.24
C PRO A 22 -4.72 -14.96 -15.58
N ILE A 23 -5.07 -13.91 -14.86
CA ILE A 23 -4.43 -12.60 -15.01
C ILE A 23 -3.00 -12.71 -14.45
N ILE A 24 -2.02 -12.76 -15.33
CA ILE A 24 -0.61 -12.83 -14.96
C ILE A 24 -0.07 -11.41 -14.79
N HIS A 25 0.16 -11.00 -13.57
CA HIS A 25 0.88 -9.76 -13.26
C HIS A 25 2.36 -9.90 -13.59
N ALA A 26 3.04 -8.79 -13.92
CA ALA A 26 4.44 -8.80 -14.37
C ALA A 26 5.41 -9.54 -13.44
N ASN A 27 5.12 -9.57 -12.15
CA ASN A 27 5.92 -10.23 -11.10
C ASN A 27 5.23 -11.46 -10.49
N ALA A 28 4.11 -11.92 -11.09
CA ALA A 28 3.47 -13.15 -10.64
C ALA A 28 4.47 -14.32 -10.76
N GLY A 29 4.59 -15.09 -9.69
CA GLY A 29 5.50 -16.22 -9.64
C GLY A 29 6.99 -15.86 -9.48
N ALA A 30 7.36 -14.60 -9.27
CA ALA A 30 8.73 -14.27 -8.85
C ALA A 30 9.02 -14.96 -7.51
N PRO A 31 10.04 -15.87 -7.46
CA PRO A 31 10.30 -16.63 -6.26
C PRO A 31 10.67 -15.70 -5.10
N LYS A 32 10.17 -16.03 -3.92
CA LYS A 32 10.60 -15.44 -2.66
C LYS A 32 11.86 -16.17 -2.20
N ALA A 33 12.87 -15.43 -1.72
CA ALA A 33 14.05 -16.05 -1.13
C ALA A 33 13.67 -16.89 0.10
N GLU A 34 14.42 -17.95 0.37
CA GLU A 34 14.23 -18.74 1.59
C GLU A 34 14.46 -17.86 2.83
N GLY A 35 13.60 -17.99 3.83
CA GLY A 35 13.62 -17.16 5.03
C GLY A 35 13.06 -15.73 4.86
N ALA A 36 12.72 -15.29 3.65
CA ALA A 36 12.14 -13.97 3.46
C ALA A 36 10.66 -13.92 3.86
N VAL A 37 10.26 -12.81 4.47
CA VAL A 37 8.85 -12.43 4.71
C VAL A 37 8.43 -11.45 3.63
N ARG A 38 7.41 -11.81 2.86
CA ARG A 38 6.85 -10.97 1.78
C ARG A 38 5.63 -10.21 2.26
N ILE A 39 5.70 -8.90 2.19
CA ILE A 39 4.64 -8.00 2.66
C ILE A 39 4.09 -7.20 1.47
N ALA A 40 2.77 -7.14 1.36
CA ALA A 40 2.08 -6.40 0.31
C ALA A 40 1.22 -5.28 0.89
N SER A 41 1.35 -4.07 0.36
CA SER A 41 0.42 -2.96 0.57
C SER A 41 -0.50 -2.83 -0.64
N VAL A 42 -1.82 -2.83 -0.41
CA VAL A 42 -2.83 -2.88 -1.47
C VAL A 42 -3.98 -1.92 -1.17
N ASN A 43 -4.01 -0.77 -1.81
CA ASN A 43 -5.23 0.02 -1.86
C ASN A 43 -6.21 -0.68 -2.81
N VAL A 44 -7.28 -1.26 -2.26
CA VAL A 44 -8.23 -2.08 -3.01
C VAL A 44 -9.35 -1.28 -3.68
N ASN A 45 -9.49 0.01 -3.38
CA ASN A 45 -10.59 0.85 -3.90
C ASN A 45 -11.97 0.15 -3.80
N GLY A 46 -12.20 -0.52 -2.67
CA GLY A 46 -13.37 -1.33 -2.37
C GLY A 46 -13.13 -2.83 -2.55
N ILE A 47 -13.00 -3.54 -1.42
CA ILE A 47 -12.64 -4.98 -1.39
C ILE A 47 -13.59 -5.86 -2.20
N ARG A 48 -14.92 -5.60 -2.19
CA ARG A 48 -15.88 -6.36 -3.00
C ARG A 48 -15.61 -6.25 -4.51
N ALA A 49 -15.17 -5.07 -4.97
CA ALA A 49 -14.88 -4.84 -6.38
C ALA A 49 -13.56 -5.50 -6.78
N SER A 50 -12.52 -5.37 -5.97
CA SER A 50 -11.22 -5.98 -6.21
C SER A 50 -11.28 -7.51 -6.21
N HIS A 51 -12.02 -8.09 -5.24
CA HIS A 51 -12.28 -9.52 -5.18
C HIS A 51 -12.86 -10.03 -6.51
N ARG A 52 -13.94 -9.41 -7.02
CA ARG A 52 -14.56 -9.79 -8.30
C ARG A 52 -13.69 -9.57 -9.54
N LYS A 53 -12.70 -8.66 -9.45
CA LYS A 53 -11.84 -8.27 -10.58
C LYS A 53 -10.50 -8.99 -10.62
N GLY A 54 -10.33 -10.09 -9.91
CA GLY A 54 -9.15 -10.94 -10.04
C GLY A 54 -8.06 -10.74 -8.98
N MET A 55 -8.35 -10.07 -7.86
CA MET A 55 -7.41 -9.98 -6.74
C MET A 55 -6.98 -11.36 -6.22
N ILE A 56 -7.90 -12.34 -6.21
CA ILE A 56 -7.60 -13.74 -5.84
C ILE A 56 -6.48 -14.30 -6.70
N GLY A 57 -6.59 -14.17 -8.03
CA GLY A 57 -5.58 -14.69 -8.96
C GLY A 57 -4.21 -14.02 -8.81
N TRP A 58 -4.18 -12.72 -8.51
CA TRP A 58 -2.95 -12.04 -8.17
C TRP A 58 -2.33 -12.60 -6.89
N PHE A 59 -3.13 -12.75 -5.83
CA PHE A 59 -2.67 -13.21 -4.51
C PHE A 59 -2.11 -14.63 -4.58
N ALA A 60 -2.84 -15.55 -5.20
CA ALA A 60 -2.47 -16.97 -5.30
C ALA A 60 -1.08 -17.19 -5.93
N GLY A 61 -0.69 -16.36 -6.91
CA GLY A 61 0.62 -16.45 -7.58
C GLY A 61 1.74 -15.70 -6.88
N ARG A 62 1.46 -14.94 -5.81
CA ARG A 62 2.41 -13.93 -5.33
C ARG A 62 3.20 -14.33 -4.11
N GLY A 63 2.73 -15.29 -3.32
CA GLY A 63 3.43 -15.81 -2.13
C GLY A 63 3.57 -14.77 -1.01
N VAL A 64 2.54 -13.93 -0.83
CA VAL A 64 2.46 -12.92 0.23
C VAL A 64 2.29 -13.59 1.58
N ASP A 65 2.96 -13.08 2.62
CA ASP A 65 2.84 -13.56 4.00
C ASP A 65 2.02 -12.61 4.89
N ILE A 66 2.13 -11.30 4.62
CA ILE A 66 1.36 -10.25 5.31
C ILE A 66 0.80 -9.29 4.25
N MET A 67 -0.47 -8.98 4.32
CA MET A 67 -1.16 -8.08 3.41
C MET A 67 -1.84 -6.96 4.17
N THR A 68 -1.52 -5.72 3.82
CA THR A 68 -2.19 -4.53 4.34
C THR A 68 -3.13 -3.96 3.29
N LEU A 69 -4.33 -3.60 3.70
CA LEU A 69 -5.40 -3.14 2.82
C LEU A 69 -5.79 -1.71 3.16
N GLN A 70 -5.97 -0.88 2.14
CA GLN A 70 -6.52 0.47 2.25
C GLN A 70 -7.76 0.58 1.37
N GLU A 71 -8.61 1.55 1.68
CA GLU A 71 -9.90 1.76 1.01
C GLU A 71 -10.75 0.48 0.92
N VAL A 72 -10.83 -0.25 2.02
CA VAL A 72 -11.64 -1.48 2.12
C VAL A 72 -13.10 -1.21 1.78
N ARG A 73 -13.65 -0.06 2.23
CA ARG A 73 -15.01 0.46 1.91
C ARG A 73 -16.13 -0.56 2.16
N ALA A 74 -15.95 -1.41 3.13
CA ALA A 74 -16.88 -2.46 3.51
C ALA A 74 -16.99 -2.56 5.03
N PRO A 75 -18.13 -3.05 5.56
CA PRO A 75 -18.26 -3.46 6.95
C PRO A 75 -17.31 -4.61 7.31
N GLN A 76 -17.00 -4.74 8.60
CA GLN A 76 -16.07 -5.77 9.11
C GLN A 76 -16.48 -7.18 8.72
N GLU A 77 -17.77 -7.51 8.79
CA GLU A 77 -18.28 -8.83 8.42
C GLU A 77 -18.00 -9.19 6.95
N ILE A 78 -17.95 -8.20 6.06
CA ILE A 78 -17.63 -8.42 4.65
C ILE A 78 -16.11 -8.61 4.47
N THR A 79 -15.31 -7.84 5.17
CA THR A 79 -13.85 -8.01 5.17
C THR A 79 -13.47 -9.40 5.70
N ALA A 80 -14.10 -9.79 6.82
CA ALA A 80 -13.91 -11.10 7.44
C ALA A 80 -14.36 -12.28 6.54
N ALA A 81 -15.35 -12.07 5.68
CA ALA A 81 -15.78 -13.07 4.71
C ALA A 81 -14.86 -13.16 3.49
N LEU A 82 -14.45 -12.02 2.92
CA LEU A 82 -13.73 -11.98 1.64
C LEU A 82 -12.21 -12.22 1.77
N VAL A 83 -11.58 -11.82 2.89
CA VAL A 83 -10.13 -12.02 3.05
C VAL A 83 -9.75 -13.49 3.06
N PRO A 84 -10.45 -14.41 3.79
CA PRO A 84 -10.17 -15.85 3.69
C PRO A 84 -10.31 -16.38 2.25
N GLU A 85 -11.29 -15.93 1.47
CA GLU A 85 -11.44 -16.33 0.06
C GLU A 85 -10.28 -15.84 -0.81
N ILE A 86 -9.73 -14.62 -0.54
CA ILE A 86 -8.60 -14.07 -1.28
C ILE A 86 -7.33 -14.88 -1.05
N VAL A 87 -7.12 -15.37 0.17
CA VAL A 87 -5.90 -16.08 0.58
C VAL A 87 -6.03 -17.59 0.53
N ASP A 88 -7.18 -18.11 0.10
CA ASP A 88 -7.51 -19.54 0.06
C ASP A 88 -6.43 -20.35 -0.69
N GLY A 89 -6.06 -21.49 -0.10
CA GLY A 89 -5.01 -22.36 -0.61
C GLY A 89 -3.59 -21.80 -0.52
N ALA A 90 -3.39 -20.56 -0.06
CA ALA A 90 -2.07 -19.96 0.13
C ALA A 90 -1.65 -19.89 1.61
N TRP A 91 -2.60 -19.77 2.53
CA TRP A 91 -2.38 -19.71 3.97
C TRP A 91 -3.17 -20.81 4.70
N ASP A 92 -2.51 -21.50 5.64
CA ASP A 92 -3.17 -22.49 6.50
C ASP A 92 -4.03 -21.82 7.58
N GLU A 93 -3.58 -20.65 8.06
CA GLU A 93 -4.28 -19.82 9.05
C GLU A 93 -4.37 -18.37 8.56
N VAL A 94 -5.46 -17.68 8.92
CA VAL A 94 -5.70 -16.28 8.57
C VAL A 94 -5.94 -15.49 9.84
N HIS A 95 -4.98 -14.63 10.18
CA HIS A 95 -5.12 -13.63 11.22
C HIS A 95 -5.51 -12.31 10.58
N LEU A 96 -6.69 -11.79 10.91
CA LEU A 96 -7.24 -10.57 10.30
C LEU A 96 -7.64 -9.58 11.37
N VAL A 97 -7.20 -8.35 11.20
CA VAL A 97 -7.64 -7.19 11.98
C VAL A 97 -7.99 -6.06 11.03
N ASP A 98 -9.08 -5.36 11.33
CA ASP A 98 -9.54 -4.24 10.52
C ASP A 98 -10.17 -3.13 11.35
N VAL A 99 -10.37 -1.98 10.72
CA VAL A 99 -11.13 -0.87 11.25
C VAL A 99 -11.91 -0.18 10.13
N GLU A 100 -13.24 -0.18 10.27
CA GLU A 100 -14.11 0.55 9.35
C GLU A 100 -14.02 2.06 9.58
N ALA A 101 -14.26 2.83 8.52
CA ALA A 101 -14.46 4.26 8.64
C ALA A 101 -15.77 4.59 9.38
N ALA A 102 -15.82 5.78 9.99
CA ALA A 102 -17.05 6.29 10.57
C ALA A 102 -18.16 6.51 9.52
N ALA A 103 -17.79 6.82 8.27
CA ALA A 103 -18.70 7.04 7.16
C ALA A 103 -18.79 5.79 6.28
N LYS A 104 -19.99 5.24 6.12
CA LYS A 104 -20.27 4.04 5.31
C LYS A 104 -19.73 4.17 3.88
N GLY A 105 -19.03 3.13 3.41
CA GLY A 105 -18.52 3.05 2.04
C GLY A 105 -17.31 3.95 1.75
N ARG A 106 -16.65 4.48 2.78
CA ARG A 106 -15.43 5.29 2.67
C ARG A 106 -14.31 4.69 3.48
N ALA A 107 -13.05 4.94 3.10
CA ALA A 107 -11.86 4.49 3.81
C ALA A 107 -11.95 3.00 4.26
N GLY A 108 -11.50 2.68 5.46
CA GLY A 108 -11.36 1.34 5.97
C GLY A 108 -9.98 0.79 5.66
N VAL A 109 -9.28 0.32 6.70
CA VAL A 109 -7.96 -0.31 6.58
C VAL A 109 -7.97 -1.65 7.30
N ALA A 110 -7.13 -2.58 6.81
CA ALA A 110 -7.00 -3.89 7.42
C ALA A 110 -5.57 -4.41 7.31
N ILE A 111 -5.23 -5.37 8.17
CA ILE A 111 -4.01 -6.17 8.12
C ILE A 111 -4.42 -7.64 8.18
N ALA A 112 -4.01 -8.41 7.20
CA ALA A 112 -4.14 -9.85 7.17
C ALA A 112 -2.75 -10.49 7.19
N SER A 113 -2.57 -11.53 7.96
CA SER A 113 -1.30 -12.24 8.14
C SER A 113 -1.52 -13.74 8.24
N ARG A 114 -0.59 -14.52 7.66
CA ARG A 114 -0.49 -15.96 7.94
C ARG A 114 0.18 -16.25 9.28
N PHE A 115 0.82 -15.23 9.87
CA PHE A 115 1.48 -15.33 11.16
C PHE A 115 0.61 -14.76 12.27
N PRO A 116 0.74 -15.21 13.53
CA PRO A 116 -0.06 -14.71 14.64
C PRO A 116 0.05 -13.20 14.84
N ILE A 117 -1.08 -12.55 15.10
CA ILE A 117 -1.17 -11.15 15.54
C ILE A 117 -1.37 -11.14 17.05
N GLU A 118 -0.47 -10.48 17.79
CA GLU A 118 -0.48 -10.46 19.25
C GLU A 118 -1.15 -9.22 19.85
N ASP A 119 -0.89 -8.05 19.27
CA ASP A 119 -1.48 -6.78 19.74
C ASP A 119 -1.99 -5.95 18.58
N VAL A 120 -3.02 -5.14 18.83
CA VAL A 120 -3.70 -4.33 17.81
C VAL A 120 -4.07 -2.97 18.36
N ARG A 121 -3.62 -1.93 17.69
CA ARG A 121 -3.93 -0.53 18.01
C ARG A 121 -4.64 0.12 16.83
N ARG A 122 -5.75 0.81 17.12
CA ARG A 122 -6.64 1.38 16.09
C ARG A 122 -6.71 2.88 16.17
N GLY A 123 -6.45 3.55 15.04
CA GLY A 123 -6.49 5.00 14.89
C GLY A 123 -5.26 5.70 15.43
N LEU A 124 -4.91 6.81 14.80
CA LEU A 124 -3.99 7.80 15.37
C LEU A 124 -4.72 8.60 16.43
N ARG A 125 -3.99 9.01 17.45
CA ARG A 125 -4.51 9.82 18.55
C ARG A 125 -3.87 11.19 18.54
N ASP A 126 -4.68 12.20 18.74
CA ASP A 126 -4.21 13.56 19.03
C ASP A 126 -3.61 13.66 20.44
N GLU A 127 -3.14 14.84 20.80
CA GLU A 127 -2.53 15.13 22.11
C GLU A 127 -3.49 14.88 23.30
N ASP A 128 -4.80 14.98 23.07
CA ASP A 128 -5.85 14.70 24.06
C ASP A 128 -6.27 13.23 24.08
N GLY A 129 -5.68 12.39 23.23
CA GLY A 129 -5.95 10.95 23.11
C GLY A 129 -7.18 10.58 22.27
N HIS A 130 -7.78 11.53 21.54
CA HIS A 130 -8.93 11.27 20.67
C HIS A 130 -8.50 10.70 19.31
N VAL A 131 -9.31 9.81 18.76
CA VAL A 131 -9.15 9.29 17.39
C VAL A 131 -10.07 10.09 16.46
N ASN A 132 -9.48 10.97 15.66
CA ASN A 132 -10.22 11.86 14.77
C ASN A 132 -10.58 11.18 13.43
N ASP A 133 -9.75 10.29 12.93
CA ASP A 133 -9.83 9.69 11.60
C ASP A 133 -10.01 8.17 11.64
N ARG A 134 -11.16 7.72 12.14
CA ARG A 134 -11.47 6.29 12.22
C ARG A 134 -11.45 5.63 10.83
N GLY A 135 -10.80 4.47 10.75
CA GLY A 135 -10.73 3.68 9.52
C GLY A 135 -9.60 4.07 8.58
N ARG A 136 -8.58 4.80 9.09
CA ARG A 136 -7.44 5.23 8.27
C ARG A 136 -6.07 4.78 8.79
N TRP A 137 -6.03 4.23 10.01
CA TRP A 137 -4.81 3.75 10.64
C TRP A 137 -5.10 2.54 11.52
N ILE A 138 -4.33 1.48 11.34
CA ILE A 138 -4.33 0.30 12.21
C ILE A 138 -2.90 -0.22 12.32
N GLU A 139 -2.50 -0.60 13.53
CA GLU A 139 -1.22 -1.23 13.83
C GLU A 139 -1.45 -2.65 14.33
N ALA A 140 -0.57 -3.57 13.97
CA ALA A 140 -0.57 -4.93 14.47
C ALA A 140 0.87 -5.39 14.76
N ASP A 141 1.09 -5.99 15.91
CA ASP A 141 2.32 -6.68 16.23
C ASP A 141 2.21 -8.13 15.77
N VAL A 142 2.97 -8.47 14.76
CA VAL A 142 2.97 -9.79 14.11
C VAL A 142 4.15 -10.59 14.61
N ARG A 143 3.89 -11.83 15.11
CA ARG A 143 4.93 -12.77 15.54
C ARG A 143 5.49 -13.50 14.34
N LEU A 144 6.75 -13.22 13.98
CA LEU A 144 7.43 -13.86 12.86
C LEU A 144 7.94 -15.27 13.22
N PRO A 145 8.28 -16.11 12.22
CA PRO A 145 8.74 -17.48 12.45
C PRO A 145 9.99 -17.61 13.30
N ASP A 146 10.88 -16.61 13.31
CA ASP A 146 12.09 -16.58 14.15
C ASP A 146 11.81 -16.16 15.61
N GLY A 147 10.55 -15.85 15.94
CA GLY A 147 10.11 -15.39 17.25
C GLY A 147 10.20 -13.89 17.47
N SER A 148 10.70 -13.11 16.52
CA SER A 148 10.70 -11.64 16.60
C SER A 148 9.31 -11.04 16.41
N LEU A 149 9.10 -9.80 16.86
CA LEU A 149 7.89 -9.02 16.62
C LEU A 149 8.16 -7.97 15.55
N LEU A 150 7.28 -7.95 14.55
CA LEU A 150 7.21 -6.90 13.54
C LEU A 150 5.93 -6.09 13.76
N THR A 151 6.07 -4.80 14.05
CA THR A 151 4.93 -3.88 14.06
C THR A 151 4.61 -3.45 12.63
N VAL A 152 3.48 -3.91 12.10
CA VAL A 152 2.98 -3.56 10.77
C VAL A 152 1.85 -2.56 10.90
N VAL A 153 1.89 -1.52 10.07
CA VAL A 153 0.85 -0.49 10.02
C VAL A 153 0.21 -0.47 8.63
N SER A 154 -1.12 -0.43 8.58
CA SER A 154 -1.87 -0.08 7.37
C SER A 154 -2.42 1.34 7.52
N ALA A 155 -1.93 2.26 6.67
CA ALA A 155 -2.28 3.68 6.70
C ALA A 155 -2.99 4.10 5.40
N TYR A 156 -4.02 4.95 5.56
CA TYR A 156 -4.71 5.60 4.44
C TYR A 156 -4.84 7.09 4.71
N VAL A 157 -3.87 7.87 4.26
CA VAL A 157 -3.84 9.33 4.41
C VAL A 157 -4.95 9.96 3.56
N HIS A 158 -5.51 11.06 4.03
CA HIS A 158 -6.52 11.81 3.28
C HIS A 158 -5.98 12.25 1.91
N THR A 159 -6.80 12.16 0.87
CA THR A 159 -6.43 12.66 -0.47
C THR A 159 -6.16 14.16 -0.46
N GLY A 160 -6.86 14.89 0.44
CA GLY A 160 -6.77 16.34 0.51
C GLY A 160 -7.61 17.06 -0.53
N GLY A 161 -7.45 18.37 -0.58
CA GLY A 161 -8.11 19.24 -1.54
C GLY A 161 -7.76 20.69 -1.24
N VAL A 162 -6.96 21.32 -2.10
CA VAL A 162 -6.44 22.68 -1.90
C VAL A 162 -7.57 23.66 -1.58
N GLY A 163 -7.42 24.40 -0.47
CA GLY A 163 -8.41 25.41 -0.03
C GLY A 163 -9.72 24.82 0.49
N THR A 164 -9.74 23.56 0.88
CA THR A 164 -10.94 22.91 1.46
C THR A 164 -10.64 22.31 2.83
N PRO A 165 -11.66 22.06 3.67
CA PRO A 165 -11.47 21.37 4.96
C PRO A 165 -10.79 19.99 4.85
N LYS A 166 -10.88 19.33 3.69
CA LYS A 166 -10.18 18.05 3.45
C LYS A 166 -8.66 18.19 3.46
N GLN A 167 -8.13 19.38 3.12
CA GLN A 167 -6.69 19.62 3.19
C GLN A 167 -6.26 19.78 4.63
N GLU A 168 -7.07 20.44 5.46
CA GLU A 168 -6.82 20.55 6.91
C GLU A 168 -6.88 19.20 7.59
N ASP A 169 -7.85 18.34 7.25
CA ASP A 169 -7.92 16.97 7.73
C ASP A 169 -6.64 16.18 7.38
N LYS A 170 -6.10 16.40 6.18
CA LYS A 170 -4.85 15.76 5.74
C LYS A 170 -3.66 16.22 6.57
N TYR A 171 -3.51 17.52 6.78
CA TYR A 171 -2.41 18.06 7.58
C TYR A 171 -2.49 17.57 9.04
N ARG A 172 -3.67 17.61 9.64
CA ARG A 172 -3.87 17.06 10.99
C ARG A 172 -3.42 15.59 11.07
N PHE A 173 -3.84 14.76 10.11
CA PHE A 173 -3.44 13.35 10.08
C PHE A 173 -1.92 13.17 9.93
N LEU A 174 -1.27 13.98 9.09
CA LEU A 174 0.19 13.96 8.92
C LEU A 174 0.91 14.45 10.18
N ASP A 175 0.35 15.44 10.91
CA ASP A 175 0.87 15.89 12.22
C ASP A 175 0.77 14.76 13.26
N GLU A 176 -0.38 14.08 13.34
CA GLU A 176 -0.56 12.90 14.21
C GLU A 176 0.46 11.79 13.87
N MET A 177 0.77 11.57 12.58
CA MET A 177 1.84 10.64 12.18
C MET A 177 3.21 11.10 12.68
N VAL A 178 3.54 12.40 12.59
CA VAL A 178 4.82 12.94 13.09
C VAL A 178 5.01 12.63 14.58
N HIS A 179 3.96 12.68 15.38
CA HIS A 179 4.01 12.31 16.80
C HIS A 179 4.09 10.80 17.02
N ARG A 180 3.33 10.01 16.24
CA ARG A 180 3.27 8.55 16.44
C ARG A 180 4.51 7.80 15.95
N LEU A 181 5.14 8.22 14.87
CA LEU A 181 6.28 7.51 14.29
C LEU A 181 7.48 7.35 15.26
N PRO A 182 7.92 8.39 16.03
CA PRO A 182 8.96 8.22 17.03
C PRO A 182 8.57 7.27 18.15
N GLU A 183 7.30 7.28 18.59
CA GLU A 183 6.81 6.35 19.61
C GLU A 183 6.92 4.89 19.15
N LEU A 184 6.54 4.62 17.90
CA LEU A 184 6.67 3.30 17.31
C LEU A 184 8.14 2.86 17.22
N ALA A 185 9.03 3.73 16.75
CA ALA A 185 10.45 3.44 16.69
C ALA A 185 11.08 3.16 18.07
N ALA A 186 10.52 3.77 19.13
CA ALA A 186 10.99 3.60 20.50
C ALA A 186 10.51 2.29 21.16
N THR A 187 9.61 1.53 20.56
CA THR A 187 9.12 0.26 21.12
C THR A 187 10.19 -0.83 21.18
N GLY A 188 11.21 -0.74 20.36
CA GLY A 188 12.25 -1.76 20.20
C GLY A 188 11.89 -2.82 19.14
N ASN A 189 10.66 -2.85 18.64
CA ASN A 189 10.28 -3.68 17.50
C ASN A 189 10.80 -3.08 16.20
N GLU A 190 11.01 -3.91 15.18
CA GLU A 190 11.06 -3.44 13.81
C GLU A 190 9.68 -2.92 13.41
N VAL A 191 9.62 -1.78 12.70
CA VAL A 191 8.36 -1.12 12.33
C VAL A 191 8.28 -0.93 10.85
N LEU A 192 7.14 -1.30 10.26
CA LEU A 192 6.81 -1.09 8.87
C LEU A 192 5.48 -0.35 8.73
N ILE A 193 5.55 0.90 8.29
CA ILE A 193 4.37 1.67 7.90
C ILE A 193 4.12 1.43 6.41
N THR A 194 2.97 0.91 6.06
CA THR A 194 2.55 0.68 4.68
C THR A 194 1.28 1.44 4.37
N GLY A 195 1.05 1.70 3.10
CA GLY A 195 -0.25 2.16 2.64
C GLY A 195 -0.21 3.29 1.63
N ASP A 196 -1.41 3.75 1.30
CA ASP A 196 -1.64 4.90 0.45
C ASP A 196 -1.53 6.19 1.27
N LEU A 197 -0.39 6.86 1.16
CA LEU A 197 -0.12 8.10 1.87
C LEU A 197 -0.55 9.34 1.07
N ASN A 198 -1.10 9.15 -0.13
CA ASN A 198 -1.68 10.21 -0.96
C ASN A 198 -0.75 11.41 -1.21
N VAL A 199 0.58 11.22 -1.18
CA VAL A 199 1.60 12.23 -1.45
C VAL A 199 2.72 11.63 -2.29
N GLY A 200 3.07 12.27 -3.41
CA GLY A 200 4.33 12.04 -4.09
C GLY A 200 5.41 12.89 -3.42
N HIS A 201 6.47 12.27 -2.89
CA HIS A 201 7.49 12.98 -2.14
C HIS A 201 8.37 13.86 -3.04
N THR A 202 8.84 13.30 -4.15
CA THR A 202 9.77 13.97 -5.06
C THR A 202 9.19 14.08 -6.47
N GLU A 203 9.88 14.83 -7.34
CA GLU A 203 9.51 14.98 -8.75
C GLU A 203 9.51 13.65 -9.51
N ARG A 204 10.29 12.66 -9.03
CA ARG A 204 10.33 11.30 -9.60
C ARG A 204 9.09 10.48 -9.31
N ASP A 205 8.32 10.89 -8.31
CA ASP A 205 7.13 10.16 -7.86
C ASP A 205 5.89 10.49 -8.69
N ILE A 206 5.96 11.47 -9.58
CA ILE A 206 4.83 11.88 -10.43
C ILE A 206 5.29 12.10 -11.86
N LYS A 207 4.72 11.36 -12.82
CA LYS A 207 5.08 11.50 -14.24
C LYS A 207 5.00 12.93 -14.76
N ASN A 208 3.92 13.63 -14.45
CA ASN A 208 3.65 14.99 -14.90
C ASN A 208 3.76 16.01 -13.75
N TRP A 209 4.82 15.92 -12.94
CA TRP A 209 4.99 16.67 -11.71
C TRP A 209 4.86 18.19 -11.87
N LYS A 210 5.38 18.79 -12.98
CA LYS A 210 5.28 20.24 -13.23
C LYS A 210 3.84 20.76 -13.24
N GLY A 211 2.91 19.98 -13.78
CA GLY A 211 1.48 20.32 -13.81
C GLY A 211 0.75 20.07 -12.49
N ASN A 212 1.43 19.47 -11.51
CA ASN A 212 0.84 19.06 -10.23
C ASN A 212 1.41 19.83 -9.01
N LEU A 213 2.36 20.75 -9.19
CA LEU A 213 3.02 21.51 -8.13
C LEU A 213 2.06 22.29 -7.18
N LYS A 214 0.84 22.56 -7.63
CA LYS A 214 -0.18 23.29 -6.86
C LYS A 214 -1.41 22.42 -6.56
N LYS A 215 -1.27 21.11 -6.61
CA LYS A 215 -2.36 20.16 -6.36
C LYS A 215 -2.11 19.37 -5.10
N ALA A 216 -3.19 19.04 -4.39
CA ALA A 216 -3.14 18.11 -3.28
C ALA A 216 -2.47 16.80 -3.72
N GLY A 217 -1.63 16.25 -2.85
CA GLY A 217 -0.77 15.12 -3.13
C GLY A 217 0.63 15.50 -3.64
N PHE A 218 0.87 16.81 -3.94
CA PHE A 218 2.21 17.26 -4.34
C PHE A 218 2.51 18.71 -3.92
N LEU A 219 1.82 19.24 -2.93
CA LEU A 219 2.09 20.55 -2.37
C LEU A 219 3.44 20.56 -1.64
N PRO A 220 4.19 21.66 -1.65
CA PRO A 220 5.44 21.77 -0.89
C PRO A 220 5.27 21.40 0.59
N GLU A 221 4.16 21.84 1.21
CA GLU A 221 3.84 21.56 2.61
C GLU A 221 3.62 20.07 2.86
N GLU A 222 2.94 19.35 1.97
CA GLU A 222 2.75 17.90 2.06
C GLU A 222 4.08 17.16 1.93
N ARG A 223 4.92 17.56 0.99
CA ARG A 223 6.25 16.97 0.76
C ARG A 223 7.20 17.18 1.95
N ALA A 224 7.08 18.33 2.64
CA ALA A 224 7.87 18.63 3.83
C ALA A 224 7.64 17.62 4.97
N TYR A 225 6.44 17.02 5.10
CA TYR A 225 6.22 15.93 6.04
C TYR A 225 7.07 14.71 5.69
N PHE A 226 7.21 14.38 4.41
CA PHE A 226 8.02 13.25 3.96
C PHE A 226 9.52 13.53 4.13
N ASP A 227 9.98 14.78 3.95
CA ASP A 227 11.34 15.20 4.32
C ASP A 227 11.58 14.95 5.83
N ARG A 228 10.59 15.19 6.69
CA ARG A 228 10.69 14.89 8.13
C ARG A 228 10.69 13.40 8.40
N PHE A 229 9.78 12.62 7.79
CA PHE A 229 9.70 11.18 7.99
C PHE A 229 11.03 10.48 7.65
N PHE A 230 11.62 10.83 6.50
CA PHE A 230 12.83 10.18 6.00
C PHE A 230 14.14 10.84 6.49
N GLY A 231 14.11 12.11 6.86
CA GLY A 231 15.25 12.83 7.40
C GLY A 231 15.27 12.86 8.92
N GLU A 232 14.41 13.67 9.51
CA GLU A 232 14.37 13.93 10.96
C GLU A 232 14.04 12.68 11.78
N LEU A 233 13.00 11.93 11.36
CA LEU A 233 12.51 10.77 12.08
C LEU A 233 13.20 9.46 11.70
N GLY A 234 14.05 9.49 10.67
CA GLY A 234 14.96 8.41 10.31
C GLY A 234 14.30 7.16 9.70
N TYR A 235 13.03 7.22 9.28
CA TYR A 235 12.44 6.14 8.52
C TYR A 235 13.02 6.05 7.11
N VAL A 236 12.96 4.88 6.50
CA VAL A 236 13.50 4.64 5.16
C VAL A 236 12.35 4.32 4.19
N ASP A 237 12.30 5.01 3.06
CA ASP A 237 11.42 4.65 1.94
C ASP A 237 12.04 3.47 1.19
N VAL A 238 11.60 2.26 1.53
CA VAL A 238 12.17 1.00 1.03
C VAL A 238 12.09 0.90 -0.49
N ALA A 239 10.93 1.22 -1.05
CA ALA A 239 10.72 1.12 -2.49
C ALA A 239 11.59 2.11 -3.27
N ARG A 240 11.76 3.34 -2.77
CA ARG A 240 12.63 4.35 -3.38
C ARG A 240 14.09 3.96 -3.26
N THR A 241 14.50 3.47 -2.08
CA THR A 241 15.88 3.04 -1.82
C THR A 241 16.31 1.93 -2.79
N LEU A 242 15.45 0.92 -2.98
CA LEU A 242 15.75 -0.22 -3.87
C LEU A 242 15.60 0.13 -5.36
N ALA A 243 14.67 1.01 -5.72
CA ALA A 243 14.52 1.45 -7.11
C ALA A 243 15.62 2.42 -7.56
N GLY A 244 16.22 3.15 -6.62
CA GLY A 244 17.25 4.15 -6.91
C GLY A 244 16.67 5.42 -7.55
N ASP A 245 17.52 6.15 -8.27
CA ASP A 245 17.25 7.47 -8.84
C ASP A 245 16.52 7.40 -10.20
N VAL A 246 15.33 6.76 -10.21
CA VAL A 246 14.50 6.57 -11.41
C VAL A 246 13.12 7.20 -11.25
N ALA A 247 12.46 7.50 -12.37
CA ALA A 247 11.05 7.92 -12.37
C ALA A 247 10.15 6.74 -11.99
N GLY A 248 9.21 6.97 -11.08
CA GLY A 248 8.41 5.90 -10.47
C GLY A 248 9.21 5.04 -9.49
N PRO A 249 8.95 3.74 -9.39
CA PRO A 249 7.82 3.03 -10.00
C PRO A 249 6.48 3.53 -9.47
N TYR A 250 5.56 3.87 -10.38
CA TYR A 250 4.26 4.43 -10.00
C TYR A 250 3.34 3.34 -9.45
N THR A 251 2.52 3.72 -8.46
CA THR A 251 1.59 2.83 -7.79
C THR A 251 0.13 3.13 -8.08
N TRP A 252 -0.19 4.35 -8.55
CA TRP A 252 -1.55 4.79 -8.85
C TRP A 252 -1.64 5.48 -10.21
N TRP A 253 -2.77 5.27 -10.90
CA TRP A 253 -3.09 5.92 -12.18
C TRP A 253 -4.54 6.37 -12.21
N SER A 254 -4.76 7.64 -12.55
CA SER A 254 -6.11 8.17 -12.73
C SER A 254 -6.94 7.29 -13.69
N MET A 255 -8.24 7.18 -13.40
CA MET A 255 -9.21 6.51 -14.29
C MET A 255 -9.45 7.27 -15.61
N ARG A 256 -8.94 8.51 -15.72
CA ARG A 256 -9.17 9.41 -16.86
C ARG A 256 -7.94 9.50 -17.77
N GLY A 257 -8.17 9.93 -19.03
CA GLY A 257 -7.11 10.36 -19.93
C GLY A 257 -6.13 9.27 -20.36
N LYS A 258 -6.51 7.99 -20.31
CA LYS A 258 -5.61 6.85 -20.58
C LYS A 258 -4.34 6.88 -19.74
N ALA A 259 -4.43 7.39 -18.49
CA ALA A 259 -3.27 7.56 -17.61
C ALA A 259 -2.51 6.24 -17.40
N PHE A 260 -3.23 5.13 -17.22
CA PHE A 260 -2.64 3.81 -17.07
C PHE A 260 -1.85 3.39 -18.33
N ASP A 261 -2.45 3.50 -19.51
CA ASP A 261 -1.80 3.09 -20.78
C ASP A 261 -0.58 3.94 -21.11
N ASN A 262 -0.63 5.24 -20.77
CA ASN A 262 0.46 6.18 -21.00
C ASN A 262 1.50 6.18 -19.87
N ASP A 263 1.32 5.34 -18.85
CA ASP A 263 2.11 5.31 -17.63
C ASP A 263 2.25 6.68 -16.95
N ALA A 264 1.17 7.48 -17.00
CA ALA A 264 1.09 8.79 -16.35
C ALA A 264 0.64 8.62 -14.90
N GLY A 265 1.48 7.96 -14.11
CA GLY A 265 1.19 7.53 -12.75
C GLY A 265 1.79 8.43 -11.69
N TRP A 266 1.41 8.09 -10.44
CA TRP A 266 1.90 8.64 -9.20
C TRP A 266 2.39 7.50 -8.30
N ARG A 267 3.49 7.68 -7.59
CA ARG A 267 3.95 6.80 -6.52
C ARG A 267 3.50 7.40 -5.20
N ILE A 268 2.42 6.89 -4.65
CA ILE A 268 1.77 7.38 -3.42
C ILE A 268 1.51 6.29 -2.39
N ASP A 269 1.79 5.04 -2.75
CA ASP A 269 1.82 3.91 -1.81
C ASP A 269 3.26 3.66 -1.37
N TYR A 270 3.45 3.39 -0.08
CA TYR A 270 4.76 3.34 0.55
C TYR A 270 4.95 2.08 1.40
N HIS A 271 6.22 1.69 1.53
CA HIS A 271 6.77 0.90 2.62
C HIS A 271 7.81 1.77 3.32
N MET A 272 7.45 2.35 4.47
CA MET A 272 8.34 3.15 5.32
C MET A 272 8.79 2.28 6.49
N ALA A 273 10.06 1.97 6.55
CA ALA A 273 10.62 1.04 7.54
C ALA A 273 11.56 1.74 8.51
N THR A 274 11.67 1.22 9.73
CA THR A 274 12.82 1.53 10.59
C THR A 274 14.12 1.11 9.91
N PRO A 275 15.27 1.76 10.19
CA PRO A 275 16.53 1.45 9.50
C PRO A 275 16.91 -0.03 9.54
N SER A 276 16.78 -0.69 10.70
CA SER A 276 17.09 -2.11 10.85
C SER A 276 16.24 -3.01 9.94
N LEU A 277 14.95 -2.70 9.80
CA LEU A 277 14.07 -3.41 8.89
C LEU A 277 14.38 -3.10 7.42
N ALA A 278 14.71 -1.84 7.12
CA ALA A 278 15.08 -1.45 5.75
C ALA A 278 16.35 -2.16 5.26
N ASP A 279 17.30 -2.40 6.14
CA ASP A 279 18.52 -3.17 5.82
C ASP A 279 18.23 -4.64 5.49
N ARG A 280 17.10 -5.18 5.93
CA ARG A 280 16.61 -6.52 5.59
C ARG A 280 15.89 -6.59 4.25
N ALA A 281 15.51 -5.44 3.66
CA ALA A 281 14.76 -5.41 2.42
C ALA A 281 15.62 -5.85 1.22
N THR A 282 15.21 -6.91 0.56
CA THR A 282 15.94 -7.49 -0.59
C THR A 282 15.29 -7.21 -1.93
N ALA A 283 13.99 -6.90 -1.93
CA ALA A 283 13.23 -6.54 -3.12
C ALA A 283 12.05 -5.63 -2.76
N ALA A 284 11.73 -4.70 -3.66
CA ALA A 284 10.48 -3.95 -3.63
C ALA A 284 10.00 -3.74 -5.06
N VAL A 285 8.78 -4.18 -5.35
CA VAL A 285 8.21 -4.15 -6.71
C VAL A 285 6.77 -3.69 -6.68
N VAL A 286 6.38 -2.97 -7.72
CA VAL A 286 4.99 -2.60 -7.98
C VAL A 286 4.41 -3.63 -8.95
N ASP A 287 3.38 -4.35 -8.50
CA ASP A 287 2.70 -5.38 -9.29
C ASP A 287 1.65 -4.72 -10.20
N ARG A 288 2.13 -3.96 -11.18
CA ARG A 288 1.28 -3.32 -12.16
C ARG A 288 0.60 -4.35 -13.04
N ALA A 289 -0.72 -4.26 -13.18
CA ALA A 289 -1.49 -5.13 -14.06
C ALA A 289 -1.04 -5.00 -15.53
N PRO A 290 -1.16 -6.07 -16.34
CA PRO A 290 -0.76 -6.04 -17.76
C PRO A 290 -1.53 -5.02 -18.59
N SER A 291 -2.79 -4.77 -18.28
CA SER A 291 -3.64 -3.82 -18.99
C SER A 291 -4.57 -3.06 -18.05
N TRP A 292 -5.18 -1.99 -18.56
CA TRP A 292 -6.21 -1.26 -17.85
C TRP A 292 -7.41 -2.15 -17.47
N GLY A 293 -7.81 -3.06 -18.35
CA GLY A 293 -8.95 -3.94 -18.15
C GLY A 293 -8.72 -5.03 -17.12
N THR A 294 -7.46 -5.42 -16.89
CA THR A 294 -7.10 -6.52 -15.97
C THR A 294 -6.75 -6.06 -14.56
N ARG A 295 -6.71 -4.76 -14.30
CA ARG A 295 -6.44 -4.24 -12.97
C ARG A 295 -7.66 -4.38 -12.05
N PHE A 296 -7.46 -4.86 -10.86
CA PHE A 296 -8.53 -4.98 -9.87
C PHE A 296 -8.74 -3.68 -9.05
N SER A 297 -7.77 -2.78 -9.05
CA SER A 297 -7.82 -1.45 -8.41
C SER A 297 -7.22 -0.40 -9.33
N ASP A 298 -7.42 0.89 -9.07
CA ASP A 298 -6.68 1.99 -9.68
C ASP A 298 -5.27 2.15 -9.09
N HIS A 299 -4.98 1.48 -7.97
CA HIS A 299 -3.65 1.25 -7.47
C HIS A 299 -3.12 -0.12 -7.90
N ALA A 300 -1.79 -0.25 -7.94
CA ALA A 300 -1.12 -1.53 -8.06
C ALA A 300 -0.51 -1.90 -6.70
N PRO A 301 -0.53 -3.19 -6.30
CA PRO A 301 0.12 -3.61 -5.08
C PRO A 301 1.59 -3.23 -5.04
N LEU A 302 2.06 -2.68 -3.92
CA LEU A 302 3.47 -2.53 -3.60
C LEU A 302 3.89 -3.70 -2.72
N VAL A 303 4.81 -4.52 -3.21
CA VAL A 303 5.24 -5.76 -2.57
C VAL A 303 6.72 -5.70 -2.28
N ALA A 304 7.11 -6.00 -1.03
CA ALA A 304 8.51 -6.04 -0.64
C ALA A 304 8.85 -7.31 0.13
N ASP A 305 10.09 -7.77 -0.01
CA ASP A 305 10.66 -8.93 0.66
C ASP A 305 11.68 -8.48 1.70
N TYR A 306 11.54 -9.00 2.92
CA TYR A 306 12.42 -8.73 4.05
C TYR A 306 13.04 -10.04 4.54
N GLN A 307 14.36 -10.09 4.64
CA GLN A 307 15.11 -11.28 5.03
C GLN A 307 15.17 -11.43 6.57
N TYR A 308 14.72 -12.57 7.09
CA TYR A 308 14.74 -12.94 8.50
C TYR A 308 15.56 -14.20 8.76
#